data_016504ec221469bd5c5ee8d319277db1
#
_entry.id   016504ec221469bd5c5ee8d319277db1
#
_cell.length_a   1.000
_cell.length_b   1.000
_cell.length_c   1.000
_cell.angle_alpha   90.00
_cell.angle_beta   90.00
_cell.angle_gamma   90.00
#
_symmetry.space_group_name_H-M   'P 1'
#
loop_
_entity.id
_entity.type
_entity.pdbx_description
1 polymer ?
#
loop_
_entity_poly.entity_id
_entity_poly.type
_entity_poly.pdbx_seq_one_letter_code
_entity_poly.pdbx_strand_id
1 'polypeptide(L)'
;VDIRSGTILNPPDFYGITEIPVKEILSTEYGMPVYIDNDMNAAAVAEKYFGLAKRMNDFIYIGVTNGIGAGIFSGGKLLAGSSGLAGELGHTSVDINGRPCPCGSRGCLELYADIKHTVARFRESAAAGAKTMVVSPDTADYRDLCTALESGDPLCASILNEQCRYLAAGITGIVNLFDPECIILGHELAHAGKFVSEAIAQEVNSRTLFHDFKHVPVAVSSFYENTPLIGSAAQVFDRVLSGR
;
A
#
# COMPACT_ATOMS: atom_id res chain seq x y z
N VAL A 1 -11.19 6.17 7.32
CA VAL A 1 -11.73 7.54 7.20
C VAL A 1 -13.06 7.50 6.46
N ASP A 2 -14.10 8.13 7.01
CA ASP A 2 -15.31 8.41 6.24
C ASP A 2 -15.11 9.69 5.41
N ILE A 3 -14.87 9.52 4.12
CA ILE A 3 -14.60 10.63 3.20
C ILE A 3 -15.80 11.54 2.95
N ARG A 4 -17.04 11.08 3.22
CA ARG A 4 -18.27 11.88 3.01
C ARG A 4 -18.47 12.88 4.13
N SER A 5 -18.43 12.41 5.38
CA SER A 5 -18.53 13.28 6.55
C SER A 5 -17.22 14.03 6.83
N GLY A 6 -16.08 13.51 6.36
CA GLY A 6 -14.75 14.01 6.70
C GLY A 6 -14.35 13.69 8.15
N THR A 7 -14.80 12.52 8.63
CA THR A 7 -14.59 12.06 10.01
C THR A 7 -13.63 10.88 10.02
N ILE A 8 -12.64 10.90 10.89
CA ILE A 8 -11.80 9.75 11.18
C ILE A 8 -12.57 8.87 12.16
N LEU A 9 -12.81 7.61 11.76
CA LEU A 9 -13.52 6.62 12.58
C LEU A 9 -12.54 5.64 13.19
N ASN A 10 -12.67 5.40 14.49
CA ASN A 10 -11.87 4.44 15.26
C ASN A 10 -10.36 4.49 14.93
N PRO A 11 -9.71 5.67 15.03
CA PRO A 11 -8.30 5.77 14.69
C PRO A 11 -7.49 4.84 15.62
N PRO A 12 -6.59 4.01 15.07
CA PRO A 12 -5.69 3.21 15.88
C PRO A 12 -4.84 4.15 16.75
N ASP A 13 -4.52 3.71 17.96
CA ASP A 13 -3.65 4.41 18.93
C ASP A 13 -4.20 5.73 19.52
N PHE A 14 -5.46 6.08 19.27
CA PHE A 14 -6.10 7.27 19.84
C PHE A 14 -6.95 6.99 21.11
N TYR A 15 -6.55 6.06 21.93
CA TYR A 15 -7.00 5.79 23.32
C TYR A 15 -8.47 6.10 23.62
N GLY A 16 -9.40 5.46 22.92
CA GLY A 16 -10.84 5.56 23.19
C GLY A 16 -11.54 6.70 22.47
N ILE A 17 -10.86 7.47 21.63
CA ILE A 17 -11.52 8.40 20.72
C ILE A 17 -12.04 7.59 19.53
N THR A 18 -13.36 7.58 19.34
CA THR A 18 -13.99 6.78 18.28
C THR A 18 -14.28 7.59 17.02
N GLU A 19 -14.40 8.91 17.14
CA GLU A 19 -14.73 9.79 16.03
C GLU A 19 -13.99 11.13 16.17
N ILE A 20 -13.37 11.58 15.08
CA ILE A 20 -12.72 12.89 15.00
C ILE A 20 -13.25 13.59 13.74
N PRO A 21 -14.10 14.65 13.86
CA PRO A 21 -14.64 15.37 12.71
C PRO A 21 -13.60 16.36 12.13
N VAL A 22 -12.54 15.83 11.53
CA VAL A 22 -11.36 16.59 11.09
C VAL A 22 -11.73 17.68 10.09
N LYS A 23 -12.66 17.38 9.17
CA LYS A 23 -13.12 18.35 8.18
C LYS A 23 -13.77 19.57 8.83
N GLU A 24 -14.63 19.37 9.80
CA GLU A 24 -15.31 20.46 10.53
C GLU A 24 -14.30 21.27 11.35
N ILE A 25 -13.44 20.60 12.10
CA ILE A 25 -12.41 21.24 12.93
C ILE A 25 -11.52 22.14 12.07
N LEU A 26 -10.94 21.61 11.00
CA LEU A 26 -10.01 22.36 10.17
C LEU A 26 -10.70 23.44 9.33
N SER A 27 -11.93 23.21 8.81
CA SER A 27 -12.65 24.23 8.06
C SER A 27 -13.07 25.41 8.94
N THR A 28 -13.41 25.14 10.21
CA THR A 28 -13.73 26.20 11.19
C THR A 28 -12.50 26.98 11.57
N GLU A 29 -11.38 26.30 11.84
CA GLU A 29 -10.12 26.93 12.25
C GLU A 29 -9.54 27.85 11.17
N TYR A 30 -9.53 27.37 9.93
CA TYR A 30 -8.86 28.07 8.82
C TYR A 30 -9.79 28.86 7.91
N GLY A 31 -11.11 28.74 8.03
CA GLY A 31 -12.09 29.42 7.18
C GLY A 31 -11.99 29.02 5.70
N MET A 32 -11.48 27.82 5.41
CA MET A 32 -11.23 27.33 4.04
C MET A 32 -11.94 25.98 3.81
N PRO A 33 -12.28 25.64 2.56
CA PRO A 33 -12.73 24.29 2.22
C PRO A 33 -11.67 23.24 2.57
N VAL A 34 -12.07 22.18 3.27
CA VAL A 34 -11.23 21.05 3.65
C VAL A 34 -11.74 19.79 2.99
N TYR A 35 -10.83 19.05 2.40
CA TYR A 35 -11.09 17.75 1.77
C TYR A 35 -10.31 16.68 2.49
N ILE A 36 -10.98 15.58 2.82
CA ILE A 36 -10.39 14.42 3.50
C ILE A 36 -10.50 13.24 2.55
N ASP A 37 -9.44 12.44 2.47
CA ASP A 37 -9.44 11.19 1.71
C ASP A 37 -8.50 10.18 2.37
N ASN A 38 -8.51 8.95 1.86
CA ASN A 38 -7.56 7.93 2.22
C ASN A 38 -6.19 8.25 1.60
N ASP A 39 -5.11 7.92 2.30
CA ASP A 39 -3.73 8.18 1.87
C ASP A 39 -3.36 7.44 0.56
N MET A 40 -3.85 6.22 0.36
CA MET A 40 -3.61 5.46 -0.87
C MET A 40 -4.36 6.06 -2.07
N ASN A 41 -5.57 6.58 -1.84
CA ASN A 41 -6.30 7.36 -2.84
C ASN A 41 -5.53 8.62 -3.23
N ALA A 42 -5.03 9.35 -2.24
CA ALA A 42 -4.22 10.54 -2.46
C ALA A 42 -2.94 10.21 -3.26
N ALA A 43 -2.28 9.11 -2.91
CA ALA A 43 -1.10 8.63 -3.63
C ALA A 43 -1.39 8.27 -5.09
N ALA A 44 -2.51 7.57 -5.34
CA ALA A 44 -2.93 7.24 -6.70
C ALA A 44 -3.23 8.49 -7.52
N VAL A 45 -3.88 9.52 -6.92
CA VAL A 45 -4.11 10.82 -7.56
C VAL A 45 -2.79 11.52 -7.88
N ALA A 46 -1.79 11.47 -6.98
CA ALA A 46 -0.46 12.00 -7.25
C ALA A 46 0.19 11.33 -8.47
N GLU A 47 0.13 10.01 -8.56
CA GLU A 47 0.66 9.25 -9.71
C GLU A 47 -0.07 9.59 -11.02
N LYS A 48 -1.39 9.78 -10.95
CA LYS A 48 -2.20 10.18 -12.11
C LYS A 48 -1.81 11.56 -12.66
N TYR A 49 -1.58 12.54 -11.80
CA TYR A 49 -1.30 13.90 -12.24
C TYR A 49 0.20 14.19 -12.44
N PHE A 50 1.05 13.65 -11.60
CA PHE A 50 2.46 14.04 -11.55
C PHE A 50 3.44 12.88 -11.76
N GLY A 51 2.98 11.63 -11.62
CA GLY A 51 3.84 10.45 -11.60
C GLY A 51 3.80 9.59 -12.86
N LEU A 52 3.88 8.30 -12.66
CA LEU A 52 3.98 7.27 -13.70
C LEU A 52 2.67 7.09 -14.48
N ALA A 53 1.51 7.34 -13.84
CA ALA A 53 0.19 7.04 -14.39
C ALA A 53 -0.44 8.20 -15.20
N LYS A 54 0.30 9.24 -15.58
CA LYS A 54 -0.24 10.42 -16.29
C LYS A 54 -1.09 10.09 -17.51
N ARG A 55 -0.73 9.05 -18.24
CA ARG A 55 -1.40 8.64 -19.48
C ARG A 55 -2.23 7.37 -19.35
N MET A 56 -2.27 6.77 -18.16
CA MET A 56 -3.02 5.54 -17.86
C MET A 56 -4.42 5.88 -17.39
N ASN A 57 -5.40 5.10 -17.80
CA ASN A 57 -6.77 5.20 -17.31
C ASN A 57 -7.09 4.13 -16.27
N ASP A 58 -6.41 3.00 -16.34
CA ASP A 58 -6.65 1.84 -15.50
C ASP A 58 -5.33 1.43 -14.84
N PHE A 59 -5.12 1.81 -13.59
CA PHE A 59 -3.93 1.45 -12.84
C PHE A 59 -4.26 1.33 -11.35
N ILE A 60 -3.39 0.64 -10.62
CA ILE A 60 -3.57 0.45 -9.19
C ILE A 60 -2.28 0.86 -8.47
N TYR A 61 -2.40 1.81 -7.56
CA TYR A 61 -1.36 2.15 -6.60
C TYR A 61 -1.51 1.27 -5.36
N ILE A 62 -0.43 0.67 -4.89
CA ILE A 62 -0.41 -0.16 -3.70
C ILE A 62 0.63 0.41 -2.73
N GLY A 63 0.16 0.85 -1.58
CA GLY A 63 1.01 1.31 -0.50
C GLY A 63 1.11 0.27 0.60
N VAL A 64 2.32 0.05 1.08
CA VAL A 64 2.60 -0.83 2.22
C VAL A 64 3.35 -0.05 3.27
N THR A 65 2.70 0.05 4.43
CA THR A 65 3.19 0.66 5.66
C THR A 65 2.99 -0.35 6.80
N ASN A 66 2.57 0.08 7.98
CA ASN A 66 2.03 -0.81 9.02
C ASN A 66 0.60 -1.32 8.71
N GLY A 67 0.15 -1.11 7.48
CA GLY A 67 -1.05 -1.64 6.84
C GLY A 67 -0.82 -1.73 5.34
N ILE A 68 -1.78 -2.29 4.61
CA ILE A 68 -1.73 -2.42 3.15
C ILE A 68 -3.01 -1.87 2.56
N GLY A 69 -2.89 -0.88 1.69
CA GLY A 69 -4.01 -0.31 0.97
C GLY A 69 -3.75 -0.14 -0.51
N ALA A 70 -4.81 0.14 -1.27
CA ALA A 70 -4.73 0.40 -2.69
C ALA A 70 -5.56 1.61 -3.09
N GLY A 71 -5.02 2.44 -3.98
CA GLY A 71 -5.77 3.45 -4.73
C GLY A 71 -6.00 2.96 -6.15
N ILE A 72 -7.26 2.82 -6.56
CA ILE A 72 -7.64 2.17 -7.81
C ILE A 72 -8.18 3.22 -8.78
N PHE A 73 -7.57 3.34 -9.95
CA PHE A 73 -8.13 4.08 -11.08
C PHE A 73 -8.72 3.10 -12.08
N SER A 74 -9.97 3.34 -12.49
CA SER A 74 -10.64 2.60 -13.54
C SER A 74 -11.43 3.54 -14.46
N GLY A 75 -11.22 3.41 -15.77
CA GLY A 75 -11.79 4.33 -16.76
C GLY A 75 -11.40 5.79 -16.54
N GLY A 76 -10.19 6.05 -16.06
CA GLY A 76 -9.66 7.39 -15.77
C GLY A 76 -10.21 8.05 -14.50
N LYS A 77 -10.93 7.32 -13.64
CA LYS A 77 -11.52 7.81 -12.40
C LYS A 77 -11.08 7.01 -11.20
N LEU A 78 -10.85 7.71 -10.09
CA LEU A 78 -10.57 7.06 -8.80
C LEU A 78 -11.83 6.31 -8.32
N LEU A 79 -11.67 5.05 -7.96
CA LEU A 79 -12.72 4.20 -7.42
C LEU A 79 -12.82 4.40 -5.90
N ALA A 80 -13.79 5.17 -5.47
CA ALA A 80 -14.02 5.38 -4.04
C ALA A 80 -14.90 4.29 -3.38
N GLY A 81 -15.74 3.61 -4.17
CA GLY A 81 -16.77 2.69 -3.65
C GLY A 81 -18.00 3.42 -3.12
N SER A 82 -19.03 2.66 -2.75
CA SER A 82 -20.30 3.20 -2.29
C SER A 82 -20.22 3.91 -0.92
N SER A 83 -19.28 3.48 -0.07
CA SER A 83 -19.04 4.01 1.29
C SER A 83 -17.65 4.65 1.46
N GLY A 84 -16.86 4.78 0.37
CA GLY A 84 -15.52 5.33 0.44
C GLY A 84 -14.45 4.35 0.94
N LEU A 85 -14.76 3.03 0.95
CA LEU A 85 -13.88 1.98 1.47
C LEU A 85 -13.31 1.08 0.36
N ALA A 86 -13.32 1.53 -0.90
CA ALA A 86 -12.64 0.78 -1.96
C ALA A 86 -11.11 0.82 -1.73
N GLY A 87 -10.45 -0.28 -2.07
CA GLY A 87 -8.99 -0.36 -1.96
C GLY A 87 -8.45 -0.94 -0.65
N GLU A 88 -9.28 -1.46 0.24
CA GLU A 88 -8.88 -2.14 1.49
C GLU A 88 -8.22 -3.51 1.20
N LEU A 89 -7.17 -3.51 0.35
CA LEU A 89 -6.46 -4.71 -0.13
C LEU A 89 -5.88 -5.53 1.02
N GLY A 90 -5.38 -4.86 2.05
CA GLY A 90 -4.77 -5.50 3.22
C GLY A 90 -5.73 -6.41 3.97
N HIS A 91 -7.04 -6.15 3.88
CA HIS A 91 -8.08 -6.94 4.52
C HIS A 91 -8.68 -8.03 3.63
N THR A 92 -8.13 -8.25 2.43
CA THR A 92 -8.47 -9.44 1.63
C THR A 92 -7.77 -10.67 2.22
N SER A 93 -8.52 -11.77 2.36
CA SER A 93 -7.96 -13.02 2.90
C SER A 93 -7.10 -13.73 1.86
N VAL A 94 -5.86 -14.01 2.22
CA VAL A 94 -4.92 -14.84 1.44
C VAL A 94 -4.76 -16.25 2.03
N ASP A 95 -5.35 -16.49 3.20
CA ASP A 95 -5.37 -17.78 3.86
C ASP A 95 -6.66 -17.94 4.69
N ILE A 96 -7.61 -18.75 4.21
CA ILE A 96 -8.91 -18.98 4.86
C ILE A 96 -8.79 -19.56 6.28
N ASN A 97 -7.71 -20.29 6.58
CA ASN A 97 -7.40 -20.87 7.87
C ASN A 97 -6.39 -20.04 8.66
N GLY A 98 -6.04 -18.87 8.16
CA GLY A 98 -4.98 -18.04 8.69
C GLY A 98 -5.29 -17.35 10.02
N ARG A 99 -4.40 -16.46 10.41
CA ARG A 99 -4.46 -15.73 11.69
C ARG A 99 -5.75 -14.90 11.77
N PRO A 100 -6.37 -14.77 12.96
CA PRO A 100 -7.48 -13.83 13.15
C PRO A 100 -6.98 -12.39 12.94
N CYS A 101 -7.75 -11.59 12.23
CA CYS A 101 -7.49 -10.18 12.00
C CYS A 101 -8.36 -9.31 12.91
N PRO A 102 -7.85 -8.19 13.44
CA PRO A 102 -8.66 -7.24 14.22
C PRO A 102 -9.90 -6.71 13.48
N CYS A 103 -9.92 -6.74 12.13
CA CYS A 103 -11.10 -6.37 11.34
C CYS A 103 -12.28 -7.36 11.46
N GLY A 104 -12.11 -8.48 12.16
CA GLY A 104 -13.11 -9.53 12.32
C GLY A 104 -12.98 -10.69 11.32
N SER A 105 -12.12 -10.59 10.30
CA SER A 105 -11.83 -11.64 9.32
C SER A 105 -10.66 -12.53 9.75
N ARG A 106 -10.23 -13.44 8.86
CA ARG A 106 -9.03 -14.27 9.02
C ARG A 106 -8.16 -14.23 7.79
N GLY A 107 -6.85 -14.39 8.02
CA GLY A 107 -5.86 -14.51 6.95
C GLY A 107 -5.72 -13.28 6.08
N CYS A 108 -6.04 -12.12 6.61
CA CYS A 108 -5.87 -10.85 5.90
C CYS A 108 -4.42 -10.67 5.45
N LEU A 109 -4.23 -10.18 4.23
CA LEU A 109 -2.92 -9.98 3.60
C LEU A 109 -1.95 -9.18 4.49
N GLU A 110 -2.44 -8.15 5.18
CA GLU A 110 -1.60 -7.29 6.02
C GLU A 110 -0.92 -8.05 7.16
N LEU A 111 -1.55 -9.11 7.72
CA LEU A 111 -0.95 -9.93 8.77
C LEU A 111 0.29 -10.72 8.32
N TYR A 112 0.54 -10.77 7.03
CA TYR A 112 1.64 -11.51 6.41
C TYR A 112 2.65 -10.63 5.70
N ALA A 113 2.23 -9.45 5.20
CA ALA A 113 3.03 -8.70 4.24
C ALA A 113 3.17 -7.20 4.52
N ASP A 114 2.59 -6.66 5.59
CA ASP A 114 2.88 -5.30 6.00
C ASP A 114 4.32 -5.16 6.54
N ILE A 115 4.77 -3.93 6.72
CA ILE A 115 6.13 -3.63 7.19
C ILE A 115 6.36 -4.19 8.59
N LYS A 116 5.42 -3.99 9.50
CA LYS A 116 5.51 -4.42 10.90
C LYS A 116 5.70 -5.95 11.02
N HIS A 117 4.86 -6.72 10.32
CA HIS A 117 4.94 -8.17 10.37
C HIS A 117 6.18 -8.71 9.65
N THR A 118 6.62 -8.05 8.57
CA THR A 118 7.84 -8.40 7.85
C THR A 118 9.09 -8.20 8.72
N VAL A 119 9.20 -7.04 9.37
CA VAL A 119 10.31 -6.75 10.30
C VAL A 119 10.28 -7.66 11.51
N ALA A 120 9.08 -7.98 12.05
CA ALA A 120 8.96 -8.92 13.17
C ALA A 120 9.51 -10.31 12.81
N ARG A 121 9.15 -10.86 11.65
CA ARG A 121 9.70 -12.15 11.16
C ARG A 121 11.22 -12.13 11.01
N PHE A 122 11.76 -11.03 10.49
CA PHE A 122 13.21 -10.88 10.39
C PHE A 122 13.85 -10.96 11.78
N ARG A 123 13.36 -10.17 12.76
CA ARG A 123 13.89 -10.14 14.12
C ARG A 123 13.78 -11.50 14.80
N GLU A 124 12.64 -12.17 14.67
CA GLU A 124 12.43 -13.53 15.19
C GLU A 124 13.43 -14.55 14.59
N SER A 125 13.65 -14.47 13.28
CA SER A 125 14.60 -15.37 12.59
C SER A 125 16.05 -15.11 13.03
N ALA A 126 16.44 -13.85 13.17
CA ALA A 126 17.75 -13.48 13.66
C ALA A 126 17.96 -13.92 15.11
N ALA A 127 16.96 -13.72 15.99
CA ALA A 127 16.99 -14.20 17.39
C ALA A 127 17.07 -15.72 17.48
N ALA A 128 16.53 -16.44 16.52
CA ALA A 128 16.64 -17.91 16.40
C ALA A 128 18.01 -18.36 15.85
N GLY A 129 18.93 -17.44 15.57
CA GLY A 129 20.30 -17.74 15.15
C GLY A 129 20.54 -17.71 13.64
N ALA A 130 19.59 -17.22 12.84
CA ALA A 130 19.83 -17.00 11.42
C ALA A 130 20.93 -15.92 11.22
N LYS A 131 21.86 -16.20 10.31
CA LYS A 131 22.96 -15.27 10.00
C LYS A 131 22.44 -14.09 9.20
N THR A 132 22.82 -12.88 9.59
CA THR A 132 22.51 -11.64 8.90
C THR A 132 23.69 -10.66 8.96
N MET A 133 23.74 -9.73 8.02
CA MET A 133 24.69 -8.61 7.99
C MET A 133 24.16 -7.38 8.73
N VAL A 134 22.90 -7.38 9.15
CA VAL A 134 22.32 -6.29 9.94
C VAL A 134 23.00 -6.22 11.29
N VAL A 135 23.55 -5.06 11.63
CA VAL A 135 24.41 -4.88 12.82
C VAL A 135 23.63 -5.05 14.14
N SER A 136 22.39 -4.56 14.17
CA SER A 136 21.51 -4.61 15.35
C SER A 136 20.16 -5.22 14.98
N PRO A 137 20.08 -6.57 14.83
CA PRO A 137 18.88 -7.23 14.31
C PRO A 137 17.62 -7.02 15.17
N ASP A 138 17.77 -6.88 16.48
CA ASP A 138 16.71 -6.69 17.47
C ASP A 138 15.99 -5.34 17.34
N THR A 139 16.67 -4.33 16.84
CA THR A 139 16.13 -2.96 16.62
C THR A 139 15.97 -2.58 15.16
N ALA A 140 16.38 -3.45 14.23
CA ALA A 140 16.36 -3.20 12.79
C ALA A 140 14.97 -2.77 12.29
N ASP A 141 14.91 -1.77 11.46
CA ASP A 141 13.71 -1.37 10.74
C ASP A 141 13.70 -1.92 9.29
N TYR A 142 12.69 -1.55 8.51
CA TYR A 142 12.56 -2.03 7.13
C TYR A 142 13.67 -1.50 6.21
N ARG A 143 14.17 -0.29 6.46
CA ARG A 143 15.28 0.30 5.68
C ARG A 143 16.58 -0.43 5.92
N ASP A 144 16.82 -0.88 7.16
CA ASP A 144 17.97 -1.72 7.49
C ASP A 144 17.96 -3.03 6.71
N LEU A 145 16.77 -3.66 6.60
CA LEU A 145 16.59 -4.88 5.79
C LEU A 145 16.87 -4.62 4.31
N CYS A 146 16.37 -3.51 3.77
CA CYS A 146 16.61 -3.13 2.37
C CYS A 146 18.10 -2.86 2.10
N THR A 147 18.79 -2.17 3.01
CA THR A 147 20.22 -1.89 2.90
C THR A 147 21.06 -3.18 2.96
N ALA A 148 20.70 -4.09 3.86
CA ALA A 148 21.38 -5.37 3.98
C ALA A 148 21.11 -6.26 2.76
N LEU A 149 19.89 -6.21 2.19
CA LEU A 149 19.54 -6.88 0.93
C LEU A 149 20.48 -6.44 -0.21
N GLU A 150 20.70 -5.14 -0.38
CA GLU A 150 21.61 -4.59 -1.40
C GLU A 150 23.05 -5.09 -1.20
N SER A 151 23.43 -5.36 0.04
CA SER A 151 24.73 -5.94 0.41
C SER A 151 24.79 -7.46 0.25
N GLY A 152 23.69 -8.11 -0.19
CA GLY A 152 23.63 -9.55 -0.42
C GLY A 152 23.27 -10.39 0.80
N ASP A 153 22.63 -9.81 1.83
CA ASP A 153 22.19 -10.53 3.03
C ASP A 153 21.14 -11.61 2.68
N PRO A 154 21.43 -12.91 2.93
CA PRO A 154 20.54 -13.99 2.55
C PRO A 154 19.26 -14.06 3.41
N LEU A 155 19.31 -13.63 4.68
CA LEU A 155 18.13 -13.60 5.53
C LEU A 155 17.18 -12.50 5.07
N CYS A 156 17.67 -11.29 4.83
CA CYS A 156 16.87 -10.20 4.30
C CYS A 156 16.25 -10.55 2.95
N ALA A 157 17.02 -11.17 2.05
CA ALA A 157 16.50 -11.65 0.77
C ALA A 157 15.36 -12.67 0.94
N SER A 158 15.52 -13.63 1.86
CA SER A 158 14.49 -14.63 2.16
C SER A 158 13.21 -14.02 2.71
N ILE A 159 13.33 -13.12 3.69
CA ILE A 159 12.20 -12.44 4.34
C ILE A 159 11.43 -11.55 3.35
N LEU A 160 12.16 -10.76 2.55
CA LEU A 160 11.54 -9.86 1.57
C LEU A 160 10.93 -10.63 0.38
N ASN A 161 11.51 -11.76 -0.04
CA ASN A 161 10.87 -12.66 -1.00
C ASN A 161 9.57 -13.25 -0.48
N GLU A 162 9.52 -13.64 0.79
CA GLU A 162 8.27 -14.13 1.41
C GLU A 162 7.21 -13.02 1.44
N GLN A 163 7.57 -11.79 1.82
CA GLN A 163 6.69 -10.62 1.73
C GLN A 163 6.14 -10.45 0.31
N CYS A 164 7.01 -10.48 -0.71
CA CYS A 164 6.62 -10.35 -2.12
C CYS A 164 5.63 -11.45 -2.56
N ARG A 165 5.80 -12.69 -2.10
CA ARG A 165 4.88 -13.80 -2.42
C ARG A 165 3.50 -13.60 -1.84
N TYR A 166 3.38 -13.10 -0.60
CA TYR A 166 2.09 -12.77 -0.01
C TYR A 166 1.44 -11.58 -0.72
N LEU A 167 2.22 -10.51 -0.99
CA LEU A 167 1.73 -9.36 -1.75
C LEU A 167 1.24 -9.79 -3.14
N ALA A 168 2.00 -10.61 -3.84
CA ALA A 168 1.62 -11.11 -5.15
C ALA A 168 0.32 -11.92 -5.13
N ALA A 169 0.04 -12.68 -4.08
CA ALA A 169 -1.22 -13.40 -3.94
C ALA A 169 -2.43 -12.45 -3.90
N GLY A 170 -2.36 -11.39 -3.11
CA GLY A 170 -3.41 -10.35 -3.07
C GLY A 170 -3.50 -9.55 -4.37
N ILE A 171 -2.34 -9.17 -4.93
CA ILE A 171 -2.24 -8.40 -6.17
C ILE A 171 -2.80 -9.19 -7.37
N THR A 172 -2.55 -10.49 -7.46
CA THR A 172 -3.13 -11.34 -8.51
C THR A 172 -4.65 -11.27 -8.50
N GLY A 173 -5.27 -11.30 -7.32
CA GLY A 173 -6.73 -11.17 -7.20
C GLY A 173 -7.24 -9.85 -7.77
N ILE A 174 -6.61 -8.73 -7.40
CA ILE A 174 -7.03 -7.41 -7.86
C ILE A 174 -6.74 -7.20 -9.35
N VAL A 175 -5.64 -7.75 -9.87
CA VAL A 175 -5.33 -7.75 -11.31
C VAL A 175 -6.38 -8.50 -12.12
N ASN A 176 -6.82 -9.68 -11.66
CA ASN A 176 -7.87 -10.44 -12.33
C ASN A 176 -9.25 -9.76 -12.29
N LEU A 177 -9.50 -8.88 -11.30
CA LEU A 177 -10.78 -8.16 -11.17
C LEU A 177 -10.83 -6.87 -11.98
N PHE A 178 -9.71 -6.13 -12.08
CA PHE A 178 -9.69 -4.77 -12.62
C PHE A 178 -8.91 -4.64 -13.93
N ASP A 179 -8.14 -5.64 -14.32
CA ASP A 179 -7.35 -5.67 -15.56
C ASP A 179 -6.52 -4.39 -15.79
N PRO A 180 -5.65 -3.96 -14.83
CA PRO A 180 -4.97 -2.69 -14.90
C PRO A 180 -3.86 -2.67 -15.97
N GLU A 181 -3.51 -1.46 -16.44
CA GLU A 181 -2.37 -1.20 -17.30
C GLU A 181 -1.04 -1.33 -16.53
N CYS A 182 -1.04 -1.02 -15.22
CA CYS A 182 0.16 -1.05 -14.37
C CYS A 182 -0.22 -1.16 -12.89
N ILE A 183 0.66 -1.81 -12.12
CA ILE A 183 0.68 -1.75 -10.65
C ILE A 183 1.82 -0.82 -10.24
N ILE A 184 1.56 0.13 -9.36
CA ILE A 184 2.56 1.06 -8.81
C ILE A 184 2.71 0.78 -7.32
N LEU A 185 3.92 0.41 -6.90
CA LEU A 185 4.26 0.12 -5.51
C LEU A 185 4.81 1.39 -4.85
N GLY A 186 4.36 1.70 -3.63
CA GLY A 186 4.79 2.91 -2.95
C GLY A 186 4.90 2.76 -1.43
N HIS A 187 5.07 3.90 -0.77
CA HIS A 187 5.34 4.01 0.66
C HIS A 187 6.61 3.26 1.05
N GLU A 188 6.69 2.68 2.26
CA GLU A 188 7.90 2.02 2.76
C GLU A 188 8.36 0.84 1.90
N LEU A 189 7.44 0.13 1.25
CA LEU A 189 7.79 -0.96 0.33
C LEU A 189 8.73 -0.51 -0.78
N ALA A 190 8.59 0.73 -1.23
CA ALA A 190 9.40 1.31 -2.30
C ALA A 190 10.91 1.39 -1.96
N HIS A 191 11.29 1.35 -0.68
CA HIS A 191 12.71 1.31 -0.28
C HIS A 191 13.44 0.07 -0.77
N ALA A 192 12.75 -1.06 -0.97
CA ALA A 192 13.35 -2.25 -1.55
C ALA A 192 13.48 -2.17 -3.10
N GLY A 193 13.04 -1.07 -3.71
CA GLY A 193 13.32 -0.68 -5.09
C GLY A 193 12.97 -1.73 -6.13
N LYS A 194 13.95 -1.99 -6.99
CA LYS A 194 13.80 -2.91 -8.11
C LYS A 194 13.56 -4.36 -7.66
N PHE A 195 14.10 -4.76 -6.51
CA PHE A 195 13.93 -6.11 -6.00
C PHE A 195 12.44 -6.46 -5.81
N VAL A 196 11.67 -5.63 -5.12
CA VAL A 196 10.24 -5.91 -4.89
C VAL A 196 9.42 -5.81 -6.17
N SER A 197 9.71 -4.86 -7.06
CA SER A 197 8.96 -4.73 -8.31
C SER A 197 9.17 -5.93 -9.23
N GLU A 198 10.39 -6.45 -9.36
CA GLU A 198 10.69 -7.62 -10.16
C GLU A 198 10.13 -8.90 -9.55
N ALA A 199 10.31 -9.11 -8.24
CA ALA A 199 9.79 -10.29 -7.54
C ALA A 199 8.24 -10.35 -7.60
N ILE A 200 7.57 -9.24 -7.35
CA ILE A 200 6.11 -9.16 -7.43
C ILE A 200 5.64 -9.32 -8.88
N ALA A 201 6.30 -8.68 -9.85
CA ALA A 201 5.93 -8.81 -11.27
C ALA A 201 6.03 -10.26 -11.74
N GLN A 202 7.11 -10.98 -11.38
CA GLN A 202 7.29 -12.38 -11.71
C GLN A 202 6.17 -13.26 -11.13
N GLU A 203 5.88 -13.12 -9.85
CA GLU A 203 4.87 -13.91 -9.16
C GLU A 203 3.44 -13.61 -9.68
N VAL A 204 3.08 -12.33 -9.85
CA VAL A 204 1.77 -11.91 -10.36
C VAL A 204 1.56 -12.40 -11.78
N ASN A 205 2.52 -12.14 -12.67
CA ASN A 205 2.39 -12.50 -14.08
C ASN A 205 2.45 -14.03 -14.33
N SER A 206 2.94 -14.81 -13.37
CA SER A 206 2.86 -16.29 -13.45
C SER A 206 1.50 -16.85 -12.99
N ARG A 207 0.66 -16.06 -12.32
CA ARG A 207 -0.57 -16.51 -11.67
C ARG A 207 -1.85 -15.87 -12.22
N THR A 208 -1.73 -14.82 -13.04
CA THR A 208 -2.90 -14.16 -13.65
C THR A 208 -3.52 -15.07 -14.72
N LEU A 209 -4.83 -14.94 -14.94
CA LEU A 209 -5.60 -15.83 -15.80
C LEU A 209 -5.07 -15.90 -17.24
N PHE A 210 -4.57 -14.80 -17.77
CA PHE A 210 -4.08 -14.70 -19.14
C PHE A 210 -2.57 -14.46 -19.21
N HIS A 211 -1.80 -15.09 -18.31
CA HIS A 211 -0.33 -14.91 -18.20
C HIS A 211 0.44 -15.12 -19.51
N ASP A 212 -0.08 -15.93 -20.45
CA ASP A 212 0.55 -16.15 -21.77
C ASP A 212 0.32 -15.00 -22.75
N PHE A 213 -0.67 -14.14 -22.51
CA PHE A 213 -1.10 -13.10 -23.44
C PHE A 213 -0.90 -11.69 -22.91
N LYS A 214 -0.88 -11.52 -21.59
CA LYS A 214 -0.77 -10.21 -20.94
C LYS A 214 0.21 -10.26 -19.78
N HIS A 215 1.14 -9.32 -19.79
CA HIS A 215 2.01 -9.04 -18.65
C HIS A 215 1.67 -7.65 -18.09
N VAL A 216 1.33 -7.62 -16.81
CA VAL A 216 1.08 -6.37 -16.10
C VAL A 216 2.39 -5.83 -15.55
N PRO A 217 2.85 -4.65 -15.97
CA PRO A 217 4.02 -4.00 -15.41
C PRO A 217 3.83 -3.71 -13.93
N VAL A 218 4.89 -3.90 -13.15
CA VAL A 218 4.96 -3.50 -11.74
C VAL A 218 6.10 -2.50 -11.60
N ALA A 219 5.79 -1.29 -11.20
CA ALA A 219 6.74 -0.19 -11.08
C ALA A 219 6.80 0.31 -9.64
N VAL A 220 7.88 0.98 -9.27
CA VAL A 220 8.04 1.65 -7.98
C VAL A 220 7.78 3.13 -8.15
N SER A 221 6.96 3.71 -7.27
CA SER A 221 6.67 5.14 -7.22
C SER A 221 7.94 5.96 -6.98
N SER A 222 8.08 7.07 -7.69
CA SER A 222 9.15 8.05 -7.44
C SER A 222 8.84 9.02 -6.29
N PHE A 223 7.62 8.98 -5.74
CA PHE A 223 7.16 9.89 -4.69
C PHE A 223 7.13 9.27 -3.28
N TYR A 224 7.65 8.06 -3.11
CA TYR A 224 7.46 7.25 -1.91
C TYR A 224 7.80 7.97 -0.58
N GLU A 225 8.74 8.91 -0.57
CA GLU A 225 9.09 9.68 0.64
C GLU A 225 8.11 10.82 0.95
N ASN A 226 7.43 11.36 -0.08
CA ASN A 226 6.55 12.53 0.05
C ASN A 226 5.14 12.29 -0.48
N THR A 227 4.75 11.04 -0.67
CA THR A 227 3.47 10.67 -1.28
C THR A 227 2.25 11.32 -0.61
N PRO A 228 2.13 11.35 0.73
CA PRO A 228 0.98 11.97 1.38
C PRO A 228 0.86 13.47 1.09
N LEU A 229 1.98 14.19 1.07
CA LEU A 229 2.00 15.62 0.80
C LEU A 229 1.63 15.94 -0.65
N ILE A 230 2.28 15.24 -1.60
CA ILE A 230 2.02 15.41 -3.03
C ILE A 230 0.59 14.97 -3.35
N GLY A 231 0.13 13.87 -2.74
CA GLY A 231 -1.22 13.35 -2.90
C GLY A 231 -2.28 14.31 -2.42
N SER A 232 -2.12 14.90 -1.24
CA SER A 232 -3.06 15.89 -0.70
C SER A 232 -3.15 17.13 -1.60
N ALA A 233 -2.02 17.64 -2.11
CA ALA A 233 -2.03 18.73 -3.07
C ALA A 233 -2.72 18.33 -4.40
N ALA A 234 -2.42 17.13 -4.91
CA ALA A 234 -3.02 16.61 -6.13
C ALA A 234 -4.55 16.49 -6.05
N GLN A 235 -5.08 16.09 -4.90
CA GLN A 235 -6.53 16.01 -4.68
C GLN A 235 -7.22 17.37 -4.71
N VAL A 236 -6.60 18.41 -4.15
CA VAL A 236 -7.14 19.78 -4.25
C VAL A 236 -7.19 20.20 -5.72
N PHE A 237 -6.13 19.96 -6.49
CA PHE A 237 -6.12 20.22 -7.92
C PHE A 237 -7.20 19.45 -8.67
N ASP A 238 -7.36 18.15 -8.41
CA ASP A 238 -8.40 17.33 -9.05
C ASP A 238 -9.80 17.91 -8.83
N ARG A 239 -10.13 18.28 -7.60
CA ARG A 239 -11.43 18.85 -7.25
C ARG A 239 -11.66 20.22 -7.88
N VAL A 240 -10.68 21.11 -7.85
CA VAL A 240 -10.77 22.44 -8.46
C VAL A 240 -10.91 22.34 -9.97
N LEU A 241 -10.13 21.48 -10.64
CA LEU A 241 -10.15 21.34 -12.10
C LEU A 241 -11.39 20.57 -12.59
N SER A 242 -11.93 19.64 -11.80
CA SER A 242 -13.13 18.86 -12.13
C SER A 242 -14.43 19.56 -11.75
N GLY A 243 -14.38 20.71 -11.07
CA GLY A 243 -15.56 21.48 -10.65
C GLY A 243 -16.41 20.77 -9.59
N ARG A 244 -15.79 19.92 -8.75
CA ARG A 244 -16.45 19.10 -7.71
C ARG A 244 -16.25 19.67 -6.31
#